data_05d16bdeba5ea0b144cd08bbf06c6413
#
_entry.id   05d16bdeba5ea0b144cd08bbf06c6413
#
_cell.length_a   1.000
_cell.length_b   1.000
_cell.length_c   1.000
_cell.angle_alpha   90.00
_cell.angle_beta   90.00
_cell.angle_gamma   90.00
#
_symmetry.space_group_name_H-M   'P 1'
#
loop_
_entity.id
_entity.type
_entity.pdbx_description
1 polymer ?
#
loop_
_entity_poly.entity_id
_entity_poly.type
_entity_poly.pdbx_seq_one_letter_code
_entity_poly.pdbx_strand_id
1 'polypeptide(L)'
;MIVSLQDVEYTDFIYWQETENFINGVASATGNVELFFDEKVDRDSSLVIYDGKEIDLNQEHTFIDIQKEGITQLVFILKDIDGYALQEGEKTILLDTTMPDIVFDTGNQNIIDVLPLEDKETIHVKIFEQNLKSIEVYLDDEQIDCEGLEFDVDVTSKHQSLRIICTDIAQNKLEREIKILPIEYPECLLNSVVYTKENHSNLKFESVCKQAFNLNVYCDGIYYYSLDLEDKNQVLIDHSKNGKYTFELEHKEYPQFKKSIDGSIEYSNTLPIVTLTPSSKLSNEDVIVKAIRNVPKLEIGYIDVDLNGIKTRYALNETIRLPAIHNQDVIYCVSAYAKDLYGHEVSDQIYVQIDKKAPSSQLFMNNERVVDRMNLKKQPSLEYKYDDANAYMRVEYYLNDTFMDMDFEKVFNRMIKDDVLKIVTYTNDVLMNLEKKEYEFVFSPDKEIEMVSKSEQVLEKDEVVEFERVWVVNEDNEVVLKKNTKHIQKVSKPKIHYTRKKNKVQIWSEDKIEYVLVNGKRVQIEKDVVGHDFVEISLKKKKTSIEVKTKHRKVLKKEEIKRSAVRITSIQKIRMWLKQIFKL
;
A
#
# COMPACT_ATOMS: atom_id res chain seq x y z
N MET A 1 27.55 35.91 71.33
CA MET A 1 28.25 35.76 72.60
C MET A 1 29.02 34.46 72.51
N ILE A 2 30.28 34.52 72.09
CA ILE A 2 31.11 33.32 71.93
C ILE A 2 31.63 33.01 73.38
N VAL A 3 31.13 31.92 73.92
CA VAL A 3 31.72 31.40 75.15
C VAL A 3 32.91 30.55 74.73
N SER A 4 34.11 31.03 74.93
CA SER A 4 35.32 30.22 74.85
C SER A 4 35.30 29.24 76.03
N LEU A 5 35.02 27.97 75.68
CA LEU A 5 35.35 26.89 76.60
C LEU A 5 36.87 26.86 76.72
N GLN A 6 37.39 27.22 77.89
CA GLN A 6 38.75 26.96 78.24
C GLN A 6 39.05 25.49 78.12
N ASP A 7 40.14 25.16 77.46
CA ASP A 7 40.67 23.81 77.39
C ASP A 7 40.93 23.34 78.87
N VAL A 8 40.04 22.47 79.33
CA VAL A 8 40.37 21.66 80.46
C VAL A 8 41.18 20.51 79.88
N GLU A 9 42.50 20.54 80.07
CA GLU A 9 43.35 19.37 79.84
C GLU A 9 42.81 18.23 80.75
N TYR A 10 41.94 17.41 80.20
CA TYR A 10 41.68 16.10 80.80
C TYR A 10 42.93 15.28 80.53
N THR A 11 43.77 15.08 81.53
CA THR A 11 44.81 14.05 81.51
C THR A 11 44.07 12.71 81.51
N ASP A 12 43.96 12.06 80.34
CA ASP A 12 43.49 10.70 80.25
C ASP A 12 44.49 9.78 80.94
N PHE A 13 44.09 9.05 82.00
CA PHE A 13 44.92 8.09 82.71
C PHE A 13 45.02 6.75 82.05
N ILE A 14 44.21 6.50 81.00
CA ILE A 14 44.23 5.32 80.15
C ILE A 14 44.11 5.72 78.67
N TYR A 15 45.01 5.25 77.83
CA TYR A 15 45.06 5.50 76.42
C TYR A 15 45.52 4.21 75.72
N TRP A 16 45.30 4.12 74.45
CA TRP A 16 45.65 2.95 73.62
C TRP A 16 46.64 3.34 72.54
N GLN A 17 47.37 2.35 72.02
CA GLN A 17 48.22 2.52 70.88
C GLN A 17 47.36 2.63 69.61
N GLU A 18 47.52 3.72 68.91
CA GLU A 18 46.93 3.78 67.58
C GLU A 18 47.81 3.01 66.59
N THR A 19 47.19 2.30 65.70
CA THR A 19 47.83 1.56 64.61
C THR A 19 47.12 1.84 63.33
N GLU A 20 47.62 1.34 62.17
CA GLU A 20 46.94 1.47 60.88
C GLU A 20 45.49 0.90 60.92
N ASN A 21 45.28 -0.14 61.73
CA ASN A 21 43.98 -0.83 61.82
C ASN A 21 43.18 -0.43 63.07
N PHE A 22 43.67 0.51 63.88
CA PHE A 22 42.96 0.97 65.06
C PHE A 22 43.27 2.45 65.31
N ILE A 23 42.30 3.30 65.10
CA ILE A 23 42.43 4.76 65.24
C ILE A 23 41.18 5.28 65.99
N ASN A 24 41.43 6.11 67.01
CA ASN A 24 40.35 6.75 67.78
C ASN A 24 39.28 5.79 68.33
N GLY A 25 39.66 4.54 68.73
CA GLY A 25 38.72 3.55 69.24
C GLY A 25 37.95 2.80 68.15
N VAL A 26 38.35 2.94 66.92
CA VAL A 26 37.76 2.23 65.77
C VAL A 26 38.79 1.27 65.17
N ALA A 27 38.46 -0.01 65.11
CA ALA A 27 39.28 -1.06 64.53
C ALA A 27 38.71 -1.49 63.17
N SER A 28 39.60 -1.60 62.18
CA SER A 28 39.27 -2.13 60.84
C SER A 28 39.64 -3.63 60.69
N ALA A 29 40.30 -4.19 61.67
CA ALA A 29 40.66 -5.61 61.72
C ALA A 29 40.66 -6.11 63.13
N THR A 30 40.40 -7.41 63.26
CA THR A 30 40.60 -8.11 64.57
C THR A 30 42.06 -8.03 64.97
N GLY A 31 42.33 -7.88 66.25
CA GLY A 31 43.69 -7.84 66.75
C GLY A 31 43.79 -7.40 68.19
N ASN A 32 45.03 -7.36 68.66
CA ASN A 32 45.33 -6.89 69.98
C ASN A 32 45.71 -5.40 69.94
N VAL A 33 45.12 -4.62 70.80
CA VAL A 33 45.46 -3.21 71.04
C VAL A 33 46.06 -3.08 72.41
N GLU A 34 47.23 -2.44 72.46
CA GLU A 34 47.94 -2.22 73.69
C GLU A 34 47.36 -1.02 74.43
N LEU A 35 47.07 -1.21 75.70
CA LEU A 35 46.65 -0.16 76.63
C LEU A 35 47.85 0.40 77.41
N PHE A 36 47.91 1.71 77.49
CA PHE A 36 48.90 2.40 78.29
C PHE A 36 48.22 3.14 79.43
N PHE A 37 48.93 3.25 80.51
CA PHE A 37 48.42 3.84 81.71
C PHE A 37 49.41 4.93 82.16
N ASP A 38 48.87 6.03 82.67
CA ASP A 38 49.70 7.05 83.32
C ASP A 38 50.46 6.46 84.51
N GLU A 39 51.66 6.98 84.82
CA GLU A 39 52.51 6.49 85.89
C GLU A 39 51.90 6.57 87.31
N LYS A 40 50.84 7.38 87.47
CA LYS A 40 50.10 7.53 88.74
C LYS A 40 49.10 6.41 88.96
N VAL A 41 48.82 5.60 87.96
CA VAL A 41 47.84 4.50 88.02
C VAL A 41 48.50 3.31 88.73
N ASP A 42 47.93 2.91 89.88
CA ASP A 42 48.25 1.63 90.53
C ASP A 42 47.51 0.52 89.88
N ARG A 43 48.19 -0.32 89.11
CA ARG A 43 47.62 -1.44 88.36
C ARG A 43 47.05 -2.49 89.21
N ASP A 44 47.57 -2.72 90.43
CA ASP A 44 47.10 -3.75 91.38
C ASP A 44 45.70 -3.44 91.95
N SER A 45 45.37 -2.19 92.14
CA SER A 45 44.12 -1.75 92.73
C SER A 45 43.13 -1.20 91.68
N SER A 46 43.54 -1.06 90.41
CA SER A 46 42.73 -0.62 89.32
C SER A 46 41.97 -1.79 88.63
N LEU A 47 40.86 -1.45 87.98
CA LEU A 47 40.03 -2.43 87.30
C LEU A 47 39.74 -1.97 85.87
N VAL A 48 40.01 -2.79 84.89
CA VAL A 48 39.63 -2.59 83.47
C VAL A 48 38.86 -3.80 82.99
N ILE A 49 37.70 -3.59 82.42
CA ILE A 49 36.84 -4.64 81.92
C ILE A 49 36.61 -4.35 80.40
N TYR A 50 36.90 -5.30 79.57
CA TYR A 50 36.62 -5.28 78.15
C TYR A 50 35.76 -6.48 77.76
N ASP A 51 34.64 -6.23 77.03
CA ASP A 51 33.67 -7.25 76.67
C ASP A 51 33.23 -8.12 77.85
N GLY A 52 32.99 -7.48 79.00
CA GLY A 52 32.59 -8.13 80.21
C GLY A 52 33.66 -8.99 80.87
N LYS A 53 34.91 -8.97 80.46
CA LYS A 53 36.04 -9.69 81.00
C LYS A 53 37.03 -8.72 81.66
N GLU A 54 37.47 -9.05 82.87
CA GLU A 54 38.52 -8.33 83.55
C GLU A 54 39.84 -8.54 82.83
N ILE A 55 40.58 -7.45 82.60
CA ILE A 55 41.93 -7.44 82.00
C ILE A 55 42.95 -7.48 83.08
N ASP A 56 43.89 -8.38 82.94
CA ASP A 56 45.05 -8.47 83.89
C ASP A 56 46.04 -7.30 83.62
N LEU A 57 46.08 -6.35 84.53
CA LEU A 57 46.91 -5.13 84.41
C LEU A 57 48.32 -5.35 84.88
N ASN A 58 48.65 -6.49 85.49
CA ASN A 58 49.96 -6.78 86.07
C ASN A 58 51.01 -7.29 85.07
N GLN A 59 50.59 -7.34 83.76
CA GLN A 59 51.49 -7.70 82.66
C GLN A 59 52.35 -6.51 82.27
N GLU A 60 53.57 -6.77 81.76
CA GLU A 60 54.47 -5.73 81.22
C GLU A 60 53.78 -4.94 80.11
N HIS A 61 53.03 -5.64 79.25
CA HIS A 61 52.20 -5.08 78.20
C HIS A 61 50.76 -5.53 78.40
N THR A 62 49.84 -4.61 78.49
CA THR A 62 48.40 -4.90 78.65
C THR A 62 47.68 -4.80 77.34
N PHE A 63 47.04 -5.89 76.88
CA PHE A 63 46.36 -5.87 75.61
C PHE A 63 44.87 -6.14 75.81
N ILE A 64 44.07 -5.49 75.02
CA ILE A 64 42.67 -5.93 74.75
C ILE A 64 42.64 -6.63 73.40
N ASP A 65 41.95 -7.77 73.37
CA ASP A 65 41.77 -8.57 72.14
C ASP A 65 40.44 -8.21 71.50
N ILE A 66 40.52 -7.47 70.40
CA ILE A 66 39.34 -7.01 69.62
C ILE A 66 38.97 -8.09 68.63
N GLN A 67 37.95 -8.86 68.93
CA GLN A 67 37.49 -10.00 68.10
C GLN A 67 36.02 -9.91 67.73
N LYS A 68 35.25 -9.09 68.44
CA LYS A 68 33.80 -9.05 68.29
C LYS A 68 33.40 -7.86 67.45
N GLU A 69 32.82 -8.16 66.30
CA GLU A 69 32.24 -7.17 65.43
C GLU A 69 31.20 -6.29 66.12
N GLY A 70 31.20 -5.02 65.86
CA GLY A 70 30.34 -4.02 66.45
C GLY A 70 30.93 -3.32 67.66
N ILE A 71 30.09 -2.69 68.45
CA ILE A 71 30.47 -1.83 69.58
C ILE A 71 30.73 -2.67 70.83
N THR A 72 31.86 -2.43 71.44
CA THR A 72 32.23 -3.02 72.72
C THR A 72 32.66 -1.92 73.68
N GLN A 73 32.36 -2.07 74.94
CA GLN A 73 32.73 -1.12 75.99
C GLN A 73 34.01 -1.56 76.73
N LEU A 74 34.94 -0.62 76.86
CA LEU A 74 36.04 -0.71 77.81
C LEU A 74 35.65 0.10 79.03
N VAL A 75 35.30 -0.54 80.09
CA VAL A 75 34.93 0.10 81.37
C VAL A 75 36.14 0.06 82.32
N PHE A 76 36.37 1.12 82.96
CA PHE A 76 37.54 1.19 83.84
C PHE A 76 37.28 1.98 85.12
N ILE A 77 37.95 1.59 86.17
CA ILE A 77 38.12 2.32 87.45
C ILE A 77 39.62 2.34 87.78
N LEU A 78 40.24 3.48 87.54
CA LEU A 78 41.69 3.65 87.76
C LEU A 78 41.89 4.28 89.11
N LYS A 79 42.87 3.75 89.91
CA LYS A 79 43.15 4.16 91.24
C LYS A 79 44.64 4.50 91.36
N ASP A 80 45.00 5.32 92.37
CA ASP A 80 46.36 5.58 92.76
C ASP A 80 46.87 4.52 93.79
N ILE A 81 48.11 4.62 94.14
CA ILE A 81 48.76 3.68 95.11
C ILE A 81 48.08 3.64 96.50
N ASP A 82 47.38 4.72 96.88
CA ASP A 82 46.65 4.87 98.11
C ASP A 82 45.21 4.37 97.99
N GLY A 83 44.78 3.89 96.80
CA GLY A 83 43.46 3.34 96.46
C GLY A 83 42.38 4.37 96.13
N TYR A 84 42.73 5.61 96.00
CA TYR A 84 41.79 6.65 95.58
C TYR A 84 41.55 6.57 94.06
N ALA A 85 40.30 6.77 93.65
CA ALA A 85 39.94 6.76 92.20
C ALA A 85 40.54 7.97 91.50
N LEU A 86 41.41 7.80 90.49
CA LEU A 86 41.95 8.78 89.61
C LEU A 86 41.00 9.11 88.49
N GLN A 87 40.38 8.02 87.90
CA GLN A 87 39.44 8.17 86.81
C GLN A 87 38.50 6.96 86.82
N GLU A 88 37.25 7.22 86.60
CA GLU A 88 36.19 6.18 86.30
C GLU A 88 35.53 6.54 85.00
N GLY A 89 35.26 5.55 84.17
CA GLY A 89 34.63 5.83 82.92
C GLY A 89 34.51 4.62 82.01
N GLU A 90 34.02 4.88 80.84
CA GLU A 90 33.92 3.94 79.73
C GLU A 90 34.49 4.56 78.47
N LYS A 91 35.16 3.77 77.67
CA LYS A 91 35.52 4.06 76.28
C LYS A 91 34.88 3.08 75.36
N THR A 92 34.34 3.57 74.28
CA THR A 92 33.70 2.77 73.27
C THR A 92 34.72 2.32 72.24
N ILE A 93 34.71 1.04 71.90
CA ILE A 93 35.52 0.46 70.85
C ILE A 93 34.59 -0.15 69.83
N LEU A 94 34.77 0.24 68.58
CA LEU A 94 34.06 -0.33 67.45
C LEU A 94 35.03 -1.20 66.65
N LEU A 95 34.68 -2.47 66.47
CA LEU A 95 35.27 -3.28 65.40
C LEU A 95 34.34 -3.29 64.20
N ASP A 96 34.86 -2.87 63.10
CA ASP A 96 34.13 -2.91 61.82
C ASP A 96 35.09 -3.43 60.75
N THR A 97 34.95 -4.70 60.42
CA THR A 97 35.73 -5.35 59.36
C THR A 97 34.95 -5.46 58.06
N THR A 98 33.71 -4.98 58.05
CA THR A 98 32.80 -5.09 56.94
C THR A 98 33.09 -3.95 55.97
N MET A 99 33.35 -4.27 54.74
CA MET A 99 33.43 -3.26 53.70
C MET A 99 32.06 -2.70 53.35
N PRO A 100 31.93 -1.41 53.07
CA PRO A 100 30.72 -0.88 52.46
C PRO A 100 30.33 -1.68 51.21
N ASP A 101 29.04 -1.75 50.89
CA ASP A 101 28.56 -2.27 49.62
C ASP A 101 27.77 -1.19 48.89
N ILE A 102 27.91 -1.15 47.55
CA ILE A 102 27.28 -0.15 46.68
C ILE A 102 26.49 -0.85 45.61
N VAL A 103 25.22 -0.53 45.47
CA VAL A 103 24.35 -1.06 44.45
C VAL A 103 23.87 0.06 43.56
N PHE A 104 23.99 -0.16 42.27
CA PHE A 104 23.44 0.72 41.24
C PHE A 104 22.21 0.06 40.62
N ASP A 105 21.10 0.78 40.56
CA ASP A 105 19.82 0.30 40.04
C ASP A 105 19.15 1.39 39.20
N THR A 106 18.51 1.02 38.10
CA THR A 106 17.66 1.93 37.29
C THR A 106 16.18 1.73 37.59
N GLY A 107 15.82 0.97 38.64
CA GLY A 107 14.44 0.56 38.92
C GLY A 107 13.97 -0.64 38.09
N ASN A 108 14.65 -0.93 36.99
CA ASN A 108 14.35 -2.08 36.12
C ASN A 108 15.41 -3.19 36.20
N GLN A 109 16.64 -2.82 36.52
CA GLN A 109 17.77 -3.76 36.60
C GLN A 109 18.91 -3.21 37.43
N ASN A 110 19.63 -4.09 38.13
CA ASN A 110 20.90 -3.76 38.79
C ASN A 110 22.00 -3.62 37.71
N ILE A 111 22.81 -2.59 37.85
CA ILE A 111 23.95 -2.32 36.97
C ILE A 111 25.20 -2.88 37.62
N ILE A 112 25.99 -3.66 36.91
CA ILE A 112 27.23 -4.22 37.44
C ILE A 112 28.44 -3.39 37.02
N ASP A 113 28.71 -3.30 35.71
CA ASP A 113 29.93 -2.66 35.19
C ASP A 113 29.65 -1.62 34.11
N VAL A 114 28.58 -1.81 33.30
CA VAL A 114 28.27 -0.95 32.15
C VAL A 114 26.79 -0.64 32.12
N LEU A 115 26.45 0.61 31.91
CA LEU A 115 25.12 1.12 31.62
C LEU A 115 25.05 1.55 30.17
N PRO A 116 24.43 0.77 29.30
CA PRO A 116 24.08 1.22 27.94
C PRO A 116 22.97 2.24 28.01
N LEU A 117 23.07 3.36 27.26
CA LEU A 117 22.16 4.49 27.37
C LEU A 117 21.98 5.22 26.04
N GLU A 118 20.70 5.46 25.66
CA GLU A 118 20.39 6.26 24.46
C GLU A 118 20.42 7.77 24.73
N ASP A 119 19.80 8.23 25.79
CA ASP A 119 19.67 9.66 26.08
C ASP A 119 20.00 9.94 27.55
N LYS A 120 19.08 9.68 28.45
CA LYS A 120 19.25 9.91 29.90
C LYS A 120 18.57 8.81 30.71
N GLU A 121 19.12 8.59 31.88
CA GLU A 121 18.58 7.67 32.88
C GLU A 121 18.85 8.20 34.26
N THR A 122 18.06 7.81 35.25
CA THR A 122 18.32 8.09 36.65
C THR A 122 18.82 6.80 37.32
N ILE A 123 20.02 6.87 37.88
CA ILE A 123 20.62 5.76 38.62
C ILE A 123 20.29 5.94 40.10
N HIS A 124 19.58 4.99 40.65
CA HIS A 124 19.34 4.87 42.09
C HIS A 124 20.53 4.18 42.73
N VAL A 125 21.23 4.91 43.57
CA VAL A 125 22.37 4.41 44.29
C VAL A 125 21.94 4.05 45.71
N LYS A 126 22.31 2.85 46.13
CA LYS A 126 22.10 2.37 47.50
C LYS A 126 23.41 1.91 48.10
N ILE A 127 23.74 2.47 49.26
CA ILE A 127 24.94 2.16 50.02
C ILE A 127 24.51 1.39 51.27
N PHE A 128 25.07 0.24 51.43
CA PHE A 128 24.86 -0.58 52.61
C PHE A 128 26.06 -0.47 53.54
N GLU A 129 25.95 0.49 54.46
CA GLU A 129 26.97 0.81 55.45
C GLU A 129 26.32 1.43 56.69
N GLN A 130 26.60 0.89 57.89
CA GLN A 130 26.07 1.41 59.14
C GLN A 130 26.94 2.52 59.75
N ASN A 131 28.24 2.46 59.49
CA ASN A 131 29.25 3.32 60.11
C ASN A 131 29.92 4.24 59.09
N LEU A 132 29.11 4.74 58.14
CA LEU A 132 29.60 5.58 57.05
C LEU A 132 30.31 6.81 57.56
N LYS A 133 31.54 7.07 57.03
CA LYS A 133 32.32 8.25 57.27
C LYS A 133 32.19 9.26 56.13
N SER A 134 32.37 8.82 54.91
CA SER A 134 32.31 9.67 53.75
C SER A 134 31.85 8.93 52.52
N ILE A 135 31.16 9.68 51.64
CA ILE A 135 30.82 9.31 50.27
C ILE A 135 31.43 10.35 49.37
N GLU A 136 32.09 9.90 48.32
CA GLU A 136 32.54 10.73 47.24
C GLU A 136 31.94 10.19 45.96
N VAL A 137 31.24 11.06 45.22
CA VAL A 137 30.55 10.68 43.96
C VAL A 137 31.16 11.51 42.84
N TYR A 138 31.57 10.83 41.77
CA TYR A 138 32.19 11.45 40.62
C TYR A 138 31.41 11.06 39.36
N LEU A 139 31.03 12.08 38.59
CA LEU A 139 30.46 11.91 37.26
C LEU A 139 31.48 12.48 36.26
N ASP A 140 32.10 11.63 35.45
CA ASP A 140 33.19 12.00 34.53
C ASP A 140 34.35 12.73 35.23
N ASP A 141 34.81 12.26 36.37
CA ASP A 141 35.83 12.89 37.19
C ASP A 141 35.44 14.23 37.88
N GLU A 142 34.24 14.76 37.64
CA GLU A 142 33.69 15.88 38.41
C GLU A 142 32.99 15.38 39.66
N GLN A 143 33.39 15.87 40.81
CA GLN A 143 32.73 15.52 42.07
C GLN A 143 31.36 16.19 42.12
N ILE A 144 30.35 15.40 42.44
CA ILE A 144 28.98 15.88 42.65
C ILE A 144 28.57 15.69 44.10
N ASP A 145 27.81 16.64 44.63
CA ASP A 145 27.32 16.58 46.00
C ASP A 145 26.14 15.63 46.09
N CYS A 146 26.30 14.58 46.90
CA CYS A 146 25.24 13.63 47.22
C CYS A 146 25.23 13.37 48.72
N GLU A 147 24.07 13.26 49.30
CA GLU A 147 23.88 13.05 50.73
C GLU A 147 23.05 11.80 51.02
N GLY A 148 23.42 11.09 52.08
CA GLY A 148 22.70 9.93 52.59
C GLY A 148 23.13 8.58 51.97
N LEU A 149 22.49 7.51 52.43
CA LEU A 149 22.79 6.15 51.97
C LEU A 149 22.00 5.75 50.70
N GLU A 150 21.02 6.51 50.34
CA GLU A 150 20.24 6.33 49.11
C GLU A 150 20.11 7.69 48.42
N PHE A 151 20.48 7.76 47.16
CA PHE A 151 20.36 8.98 46.35
C PHE A 151 20.26 8.64 44.87
N ASP A 152 19.82 9.62 44.11
CA ASP A 152 19.63 9.50 42.67
C ASP A 152 20.69 10.31 41.92
N VAL A 153 21.23 9.75 40.85
CA VAL A 153 22.17 10.43 39.96
C VAL A 153 21.60 10.39 38.54
N ASP A 154 21.33 11.57 38.01
CA ASP A 154 20.92 11.70 36.60
C ASP A 154 22.13 11.62 35.68
N VAL A 155 22.15 10.65 34.80
CA VAL A 155 23.22 10.46 33.82
C VAL A 155 22.66 10.62 32.40
N THR A 156 23.52 11.03 31.50
CA THR A 156 23.16 11.16 30.08
C THR A 156 24.18 10.40 29.23
N SER A 157 23.81 10.13 27.98
CA SER A 157 24.70 9.49 27.00
C SER A 157 26.00 10.30 26.71
N LYS A 158 26.14 11.50 27.25
CA LYS A 158 27.36 12.31 27.13
C LYS A 158 28.39 12.02 28.24
N HIS A 159 27.96 11.43 29.33
CA HIS A 159 28.83 11.01 30.42
C HIS A 159 29.56 9.72 30.04
N GLN A 160 30.73 9.51 30.67
CA GLN A 160 31.56 8.32 30.43
C GLN A 160 31.51 7.34 31.58
N SER A 161 31.43 7.82 32.82
CA SER A 161 31.36 6.96 34.00
C SER A 161 30.70 7.63 35.20
N LEU A 162 30.15 6.81 36.08
CA LEU A 162 29.76 7.18 37.42
C LEU A 162 30.61 6.35 38.38
N ARG A 163 31.40 7.01 39.23
CA ARG A 163 32.29 6.39 40.20
C ARG A 163 31.93 6.84 41.60
N ILE A 164 31.81 5.90 42.50
CA ILE A 164 31.47 6.15 43.91
C ILE A 164 32.52 5.51 44.80
N ILE A 165 32.96 6.29 45.76
CA ILE A 165 33.91 5.90 46.78
C ILE A 165 33.22 6.03 48.12
N CYS A 166 33.07 4.93 48.82
CA CYS A 166 32.55 4.88 50.19
C CYS A 166 33.67 4.56 51.14
N THR A 167 33.75 5.31 52.23
CA THR A 167 34.66 5.02 53.31
C THR A 167 33.90 5.05 54.63
N ASP A 168 34.01 3.98 55.44
CA ASP A 168 33.44 3.93 56.76
C ASP A 168 34.37 4.58 57.82
N ILE A 169 33.91 4.63 59.06
CA ILE A 169 34.71 5.18 60.17
C ILE A 169 35.90 4.30 60.50
N ALA A 170 35.90 3.03 60.15
CA ALA A 170 37.01 2.09 60.35
C ALA A 170 38.03 2.17 59.19
N GLN A 171 37.84 3.06 58.23
CA GLN A 171 38.65 3.27 57.03
C GLN A 171 38.56 2.16 55.99
N ASN A 172 37.58 1.21 56.12
CA ASN A 172 37.30 0.29 55.05
C ASN A 172 36.75 1.08 53.86
N LYS A 173 37.34 0.86 52.70
CA LYS A 173 37.06 1.67 51.50
C LYS A 173 36.62 0.76 50.38
N LEU A 174 35.46 1.07 49.77
CA LEU A 174 35.02 0.49 48.52
C LEU A 174 34.94 1.55 47.46
N GLU A 175 35.49 1.26 46.32
CA GLU A 175 35.36 2.06 45.11
C GLU A 175 34.62 1.24 44.04
N ARG A 176 33.56 1.80 43.50
CA ARG A 176 32.80 1.20 42.42
C ARG A 176 32.59 2.18 41.29
N GLU A 177 32.83 1.70 40.08
CA GLU A 177 32.66 2.51 38.87
C GLU A 177 31.77 1.74 37.90
N ILE A 178 30.79 2.41 37.30
CA ILE A 178 30.06 1.95 36.14
C ILE A 178 30.42 2.83 34.94
N LYS A 179 30.62 2.21 33.81
CA LYS A 179 30.85 2.90 32.55
C LYS A 179 29.52 3.19 31.87
N ILE A 180 29.36 4.38 31.35
CA ILE A 180 28.21 4.77 30.57
C ILE A 180 28.56 4.54 29.09
N LEU A 181 27.80 3.68 28.44
CA LEU A 181 27.97 3.34 27.03
C LEU A 181 26.87 4.02 26.22
N PRO A 182 27.19 5.13 25.52
CA PRO A 182 26.20 5.74 24.64
C PRO A 182 25.84 4.80 23.51
N ILE A 183 24.54 4.58 23.31
CA ILE A 183 24.04 3.79 22.19
C ILE A 183 23.78 4.77 21.03
N GLU A 184 24.64 4.72 20.03
CA GLU A 184 24.58 5.57 18.84
C GLU A 184 24.09 4.77 17.63
N TYR A 185 22.81 4.95 17.31
CA TYR A 185 22.25 4.30 16.11
C TYR A 185 22.81 4.92 14.83
N PRO A 186 23.25 4.08 13.88
CA PRO A 186 23.69 4.58 12.60
C PRO A 186 22.49 5.20 11.86
N GLU A 187 22.69 6.40 11.32
CA GLU A 187 21.65 7.11 10.59
C GLU A 187 21.48 6.52 9.19
N CYS A 188 20.29 6.00 8.92
CA CYS A 188 19.95 5.40 7.65
C CYS A 188 19.47 6.46 6.66
N LEU A 189 19.96 6.41 5.42
CA LEU A 189 19.57 7.34 4.36
C LEU A 189 18.20 7.01 3.74
N LEU A 190 17.60 5.88 4.11
CA LEU A 190 16.26 5.49 3.67
C LEU A 190 15.21 6.12 4.59
N ASN A 191 14.54 7.17 4.11
CA ASN A 191 13.54 7.94 4.86
C ASN A 191 12.13 7.95 4.22
N SER A 192 11.94 7.15 3.18
CA SER A 192 10.67 7.07 2.44
C SER A 192 10.46 5.67 1.88
N VAL A 193 9.30 5.45 1.25
CA VAL A 193 9.03 4.19 0.56
C VAL A 193 9.71 4.20 -0.80
N VAL A 194 10.56 3.20 -1.05
CA VAL A 194 11.19 2.94 -2.36
C VAL A 194 10.52 1.72 -2.98
N TYR A 195 10.01 1.87 -4.19
CA TYR A 195 9.44 0.78 -4.96
C TYR A 195 10.49 0.22 -5.91
N THR A 196 10.62 -1.09 -6.00
CA THR A 196 11.61 -1.74 -6.88
C THR A 196 11.15 -3.08 -7.41
N LYS A 197 11.60 -3.40 -8.63
CA LYS A 197 11.51 -4.73 -9.25
C LYS A 197 12.81 -5.52 -9.16
N GLU A 198 13.87 -4.87 -8.68
CA GLU A 198 15.16 -5.51 -8.52
C GLU A 198 15.13 -6.42 -7.29
N ASN A 199 15.70 -7.62 -7.42
CA ASN A 199 15.73 -8.61 -6.37
C ASN A 199 16.69 -8.29 -5.22
N HIS A 200 17.37 -7.16 -5.28
CA HIS A 200 18.22 -6.64 -4.22
C HIS A 200 18.30 -5.12 -4.25
N SER A 201 18.59 -4.53 -3.11
CA SER A 201 18.80 -3.09 -2.94
C SER A 201 19.92 -2.82 -1.96
N ASN A 202 20.66 -1.73 -2.14
CA ASN A 202 21.65 -1.26 -1.18
C ASN A 202 21.01 -0.33 -0.16
N LEU A 203 21.01 -0.72 1.09
CA LEU A 203 20.68 0.17 2.20
C LEU A 203 21.95 0.86 2.67
N LYS A 204 21.93 2.19 2.70
CA LYS A 204 23.09 3.03 3.03
C LYS A 204 22.88 3.80 4.31
N PHE A 205 23.96 4.00 5.04
CA PHE A 205 24.04 4.80 6.26
C PHE A 205 24.99 5.98 6.03
N GLU A 206 24.79 7.07 6.77
CA GLU A 206 25.62 8.28 6.62
C GLU A 206 27.10 8.01 6.93
N SER A 207 27.37 7.15 7.91
CA SER A 207 28.73 6.79 8.34
C SER A 207 28.87 5.30 8.53
N VAL A 208 30.11 4.86 8.70
CA VAL A 208 30.43 3.46 9.09
C VAL A 208 29.89 3.24 10.50
N CYS A 209 29.16 2.14 10.69
CA CYS A 209 28.65 1.73 11.98
C CYS A 209 29.80 1.24 12.88
N LYS A 210 30.12 1.97 13.95
CA LYS A 210 31.22 1.63 14.85
C LYS A 210 30.82 0.66 15.95
N GLN A 211 29.54 0.65 16.33
CA GLN A 211 29.00 -0.26 17.31
C GLN A 211 28.43 -1.51 16.64
N ALA A 212 28.37 -2.59 17.40
CA ALA A 212 27.91 -3.87 16.88
C ALA A 212 26.38 -3.93 16.81
N PHE A 213 25.81 -3.52 15.67
CA PHE A 213 24.38 -3.62 15.39
C PHE A 213 24.07 -4.74 14.40
N ASN A 214 22.92 -5.35 14.63
CA ASN A 214 22.23 -6.14 13.63
C ASN A 214 21.17 -5.28 12.92
N LEU A 215 21.01 -5.48 11.63
CA LEU A 215 19.85 -5.00 10.87
C LEU A 215 18.86 -6.15 10.70
N ASN A 216 17.80 -6.12 11.45
CA ASN A 216 16.69 -7.06 11.32
C ASN A 216 15.82 -6.64 10.14
N VAL A 217 15.59 -7.54 9.22
CA VAL A 217 14.78 -7.33 8.01
C VAL A 217 13.46 -8.07 8.18
N TYR A 218 12.36 -7.36 7.97
CA TYR A 218 11.01 -7.91 8.01
C TYR A 218 10.37 -7.78 6.63
N CYS A 219 9.64 -8.79 6.22
CA CYS A 219 8.81 -8.75 5.02
C CYS A 219 7.34 -8.87 5.42
N ASP A 220 6.54 -7.85 5.10
CA ASP A 220 5.12 -7.73 5.51
C ASP A 220 4.92 -7.90 7.03
N GLY A 221 5.85 -7.34 7.81
CA GLY A 221 5.84 -7.40 9.27
C GLY A 221 6.30 -8.72 9.88
N ILE A 222 6.71 -9.69 9.06
CA ILE A 222 7.24 -10.98 9.52
C ILE A 222 8.76 -10.92 9.44
N TYR A 223 9.44 -11.28 10.53
CA TYR A 223 10.90 -11.41 10.55
C TYR A 223 11.37 -12.32 9.40
N TYR A 224 12.36 -11.86 8.67
CA TYR A 224 12.87 -12.55 7.50
C TYR A 224 14.30 -13.03 7.68
N TYR A 225 15.24 -12.12 7.95
CA TYR A 225 16.63 -12.40 8.27
C TYR A 225 17.28 -11.19 8.95
N SER A 226 18.51 -11.37 9.41
CA SER A 226 19.33 -10.32 10.00
C SER A 226 20.66 -10.19 9.29
N LEU A 227 21.19 -8.95 9.24
CA LEU A 227 22.47 -8.60 8.65
C LEU A 227 23.34 -7.90 9.71
N ASP A 228 24.62 -8.24 9.70
CA ASP A 228 25.61 -7.55 10.51
C ASP A 228 26.01 -6.21 9.90
N LEU A 229 25.95 -5.14 10.71
CA LEU A 229 26.33 -3.78 10.30
C LEU A 229 27.71 -3.33 10.79
N GLU A 230 28.38 -4.11 11.64
CA GLU A 230 29.66 -3.74 12.19
C GLU A 230 30.67 -3.38 11.09
N ASP A 231 31.34 -2.25 11.20
CA ASP A 231 32.28 -1.70 10.23
C ASP A 231 31.73 -1.47 8.81
N LYS A 232 30.43 -1.36 8.66
CA LYS A 232 29.76 -1.14 7.36
C LYS A 232 28.98 0.17 7.35
N ASN A 233 28.98 0.83 6.19
CA ASN A 233 28.11 1.96 5.90
C ASN A 233 27.08 1.62 4.81
N GLN A 234 27.04 0.37 4.34
CA GLN A 234 26.01 -0.12 3.43
C GLN A 234 25.90 -1.63 3.53
N VAL A 235 24.67 -2.12 3.31
CA VAL A 235 24.38 -3.55 3.25
C VAL A 235 23.46 -3.84 2.08
N LEU A 236 23.61 -5.03 1.52
CA LEU A 236 22.77 -5.52 0.44
C LEU A 236 21.54 -6.21 1.04
N ILE A 237 20.36 -5.70 0.73
CA ILE A 237 19.07 -6.29 1.11
C ILE A 237 18.62 -7.21 -0.03
N ASP A 238 18.38 -8.47 0.28
CA ASP A 238 17.83 -9.45 -0.65
C ASP A 238 16.29 -9.44 -0.64
N HIS A 239 15.70 -9.35 -1.83
CA HIS A 239 14.26 -9.35 -2.05
C HIS A 239 13.82 -10.62 -2.75
N SER A 240 13.71 -11.74 -2.04
CA SER A 240 13.28 -13.01 -2.65
C SER A 240 11.76 -13.22 -2.63
N LYS A 241 11.03 -12.39 -1.90
CA LYS A 241 9.55 -12.42 -1.83
C LYS A 241 8.97 -11.06 -2.14
N ASN A 242 7.87 -11.04 -2.90
CA ASN A 242 7.07 -9.83 -3.06
C ASN A 242 6.54 -9.39 -1.70
N GLY A 243 6.68 -8.10 -1.38
CA GLY A 243 6.21 -7.55 -0.13
C GLY A 243 6.87 -6.25 0.27
N LYS A 244 6.45 -5.74 1.41
CA LYS A 244 7.02 -4.55 2.02
C LYS A 244 8.12 -4.94 3.01
N TYR A 245 9.34 -4.52 2.72
CA TYR A 245 10.50 -4.71 3.58
C TYR A 245 10.66 -3.52 4.51
N THR A 246 10.66 -3.80 5.80
CA THR A 246 10.92 -2.84 6.87
C THR A 246 12.12 -3.29 7.68
N PHE A 247 12.74 -2.35 8.39
CA PHE A 247 14.05 -2.54 8.98
C PHE A 247 14.06 -2.06 10.43
N GLU A 248 14.75 -2.79 11.27
CA GLU A 248 14.96 -2.48 12.67
C GLU A 248 16.44 -2.69 13.02
N LEU A 249 17.05 -1.68 13.59
CA LEU A 249 18.37 -1.79 14.18
C LEU A 249 18.24 -2.40 15.58
N GLU A 250 19.07 -3.37 15.90
CA GLU A 250 19.13 -4.02 17.23
C GLU A 250 20.59 -4.12 17.66
N HIS A 251 20.91 -3.58 18.83
CA HIS A 251 22.28 -3.68 19.38
C HIS A 251 22.59 -5.14 19.74
N LYS A 252 23.74 -5.67 19.31
CA LYS A 252 24.06 -7.10 19.48
C LYS A 252 24.23 -7.52 20.94
N GLU A 253 24.91 -6.69 21.72
CA GLU A 253 25.18 -6.97 23.14
C GLU A 253 24.02 -6.55 24.05
N TYR A 254 23.23 -5.56 23.60
CA TYR A 254 22.12 -5.00 24.36
C TYR A 254 20.82 -5.03 23.52
N PRO A 255 20.17 -6.21 23.35
CA PRO A 255 19.04 -6.41 22.45
C PRO A 255 17.77 -5.61 22.80
N GLN A 256 17.70 -5.03 24.00
CA GLN A 256 16.62 -4.12 24.38
C GLN A 256 16.67 -2.80 23.60
N PHE A 257 17.84 -2.38 23.13
CA PHE A 257 18.02 -1.18 22.31
C PHE A 257 17.76 -1.47 20.85
N LYS A 258 16.58 -1.02 20.42
CA LYS A 258 16.06 -1.21 19.06
C LYS A 258 15.55 0.08 18.50
N LYS A 259 15.81 0.30 17.23
CA LYS A 259 15.30 1.46 16.50
C LYS A 259 14.80 1.06 15.12
N SER A 260 13.53 1.34 14.85
CA SER A 260 12.98 1.17 13.52
C SER A 260 13.50 2.23 12.57
N ILE A 261 13.74 1.86 11.32
CA ILE A 261 14.06 2.78 10.23
C ILE A 261 12.76 3.27 9.62
N ASP A 262 12.60 4.59 9.45
CA ASP A 262 11.36 5.21 8.97
C ASP A 262 11.02 4.82 7.53
N GLY A 263 12.02 4.58 6.69
CA GLY A 263 11.85 4.17 5.31
C GLY A 263 11.52 2.69 5.16
N SER A 264 11.07 2.33 3.97
CA SER A 264 10.79 0.94 3.61
C SER A 264 11.04 0.69 2.13
N ILE A 265 11.25 -0.57 1.76
CA ILE A 265 11.38 -0.99 0.37
C ILE A 265 10.19 -1.90 0.04
N GLU A 266 9.44 -1.54 -0.97
CA GLU A 266 8.42 -2.42 -1.53
C GLU A 266 8.95 -3.08 -2.79
N TYR A 267 9.03 -4.38 -2.77
CA TYR A 267 9.49 -5.20 -3.89
C TYR A 267 8.35 -5.99 -4.50
N SER A 268 8.32 -6.02 -5.82
CA SER A 268 7.46 -6.93 -6.56
C SER A 268 8.14 -7.37 -7.85
N ASN A 269 8.13 -8.66 -8.14
CA ASN A 269 8.48 -9.23 -9.43
C ASN A 269 7.24 -9.59 -10.26
N THR A 270 6.06 -9.27 -9.79
CA THR A 270 4.81 -9.56 -10.47
C THR A 270 4.63 -8.62 -11.64
N LEU A 271 4.68 -9.15 -12.84
CA LEU A 271 4.47 -8.36 -14.05
C LEU A 271 3.01 -7.87 -14.13
N PRO A 272 2.81 -6.61 -14.44
CA PRO A 272 1.48 -6.10 -14.70
C PRO A 272 0.89 -6.72 -15.98
N ILE A 273 -0.42 -6.71 -16.07
CA ILE A 273 -1.13 -7.22 -17.25
C ILE A 273 -2.06 -6.11 -17.76
N VAL A 274 -1.94 -5.85 -19.06
CA VAL A 274 -2.90 -5.02 -19.80
C VAL A 274 -3.24 -5.76 -21.09
N THR A 275 -4.53 -5.96 -21.36
CA THR A 275 -5.01 -6.60 -22.58
C THR A 275 -6.21 -5.84 -23.10
N LEU A 276 -6.15 -5.41 -24.35
CA LEU A 276 -7.25 -4.76 -25.04
C LEU A 276 -8.22 -5.79 -25.60
N THR A 277 -9.47 -5.60 -25.28
CA THR A 277 -10.53 -6.52 -25.72
C THR A 277 -11.59 -5.74 -26.48
N PRO A 278 -11.62 -5.84 -27.81
CA PRO A 278 -12.67 -5.27 -28.63
C PRO A 278 -13.91 -6.15 -28.62
N SER A 279 -15.10 -5.56 -28.77
CA SER A 279 -16.34 -6.31 -28.97
C SER A 279 -16.36 -7.06 -30.31
N SER A 280 -15.63 -6.52 -31.29
CA SER A 280 -15.33 -7.16 -32.58
C SER A 280 -14.03 -6.56 -33.14
N LYS A 281 -13.30 -7.34 -33.96
CA LYS A 281 -12.14 -6.84 -34.71
C LYS A 281 -12.51 -6.32 -36.09
N LEU A 282 -13.65 -6.77 -36.60
CA LEU A 282 -14.24 -6.35 -37.86
C LEU A 282 -15.74 -6.13 -37.66
N SER A 283 -16.28 -4.98 -38.02
CA SER A 283 -17.68 -4.61 -37.79
C SER A 283 -18.13 -3.56 -38.81
N ASN A 284 -19.41 -3.43 -39.03
CA ASN A 284 -20.04 -2.27 -39.66
C ASN A 284 -20.79 -1.38 -38.66
N GLU A 285 -20.71 -1.71 -37.39
CA GLU A 285 -21.24 -0.93 -36.27
C GLU A 285 -20.10 -0.47 -35.35
N ASP A 286 -20.41 0.44 -34.45
CA ASP A 286 -19.47 0.90 -33.45
C ASP A 286 -18.90 -0.24 -32.62
N VAL A 287 -17.60 -0.21 -32.41
CA VAL A 287 -16.88 -1.20 -31.64
C VAL A 287 -16.51 -0.65 -30.27
N ILE A 288 -16.76 -1.43 -29.23
CA ILE A 288 -16.35 -1.11 -27.88
C ILE A 288 -15.05 -1.83 -27.55
N VAL A 289 -14.07 -1.06 -27.10
CA VAL A 289 -12.79 -1.57 -26.63
C VAL A 289 -12.67 -1.34 -25.13
N LYS A 290 -12.22 -2.34 -24.41
CA LYS A 290 -11.92 -2.29 -22.96
C LYS A 290 -10.54 -2.83 -22.71
N ALA A 291 -9.84 -2.24 -21.73
CA ALA A 291 -8.64 -2.83 -21.19
C ALA A 291 -9.01 -3.76 -20.01
N ILE A 292 -8.63 -5.03 -20.13
CA ILE A 292 -8.52 -5.94 -18.98
C ILE A 292 -7.15 -5.68 -18.38
N ARG A 293 -7.11 -5.32 -17.11
CA ARG A 293 -5.87 -4.93 -16.45
C ARG A 293 -5.75 -5.55 -15.07
N ASN A 294 -4.52 -5.89 -14.74
CA ASN A 294 -4.05 -6.13 -13.39
C ASN A 294 -2.69 -5.43 -13.26
N VAL A 295 -2.72 -4.18 -12.79
CA VAL A 295 -1.52 -3.36 -12.60
C VAL A 295 -1.48 -2.94 -11.14
N PRO A 296 -0.74 -3.67 -10.29
CA PRO A 296 -0.55 -3.29 -8.89
C PRO A 296 0.14 -1.93 -8.83
N LYS A 297 -0.37 -1.03 -7.98
CA LYS A 297 0.23 0.31 -7.78
C LYS A 297 0.54 1.03 -9.09
N LEU A 298 -0.48 1.22 -9.92
CA LEU A 298 -0.38 1.93 -11.20
C LEU A 298 0.22 3.33 -11.00
N GLU A 299 1.34 3.61 -11.66
CA GLU A 299 1.98 4.93 -11.75
C GLU A 299 1.44 5.71 -12.94
N ILE A 300 1.53 5.11 -14.12
CA ILE A 300 1.09 5.70 -15.38
C ILE A 300 0.29 4.64 -16.15
N GLY A 301 -0.84 5.04 -16.70
CA GLY A 301 -1.61 4.15 -17.57
C GLY A 301 -2.57 4.91 -18.45
N TYR A 302 -2.55 4.59 -19.74
CA TYR A 302 -3.41 5.22 -20.72
C TYR A 302 -3.71 4.28 -21.89
N ILE A 303 -4.71 4.66 -22.68
CA ILE A 303 -5.03 4.04 -23.96
C ILE A 303 -4.99 5.13 -25.01
N ASP A 304 -4.22 4.91 -26.07
CA ASP A 304 -4.20 5.77 -27.25
C ASP A 304 -5.02 5.12 -28.37
N VAL A 305 -5.90 5.90 -28.95
CA VAL A 305 -6.65 5.54 -30.16
C VAL A 305 -6.12 6.38 -31.29
N ASP A 306 -5.60 5.74 -32.30
CA ASP A 306 -5.11 6.38 -33.53
C ASP A 306 -6.06 6.08 -34.67
N LEU A 307 -6.54 7.15 -35.30
CA LEU A 307 -7.28 7.09 -36.54
C LEU A 307 -6.59 8.03 -37.57
N ASN A 308 -5.98 7.44 -38.59
CA ASN A 308 -5.32 8.18 -39.68
C ASN A 308 -4.24 9.17 -39.16
N GLY A 309 -3.49 8.80 -38.11
CA GLY A 309 -2.43 9.64 -37.54
C GLY A 309 -2.93 10.64 -36.48
N ILE A 310 -4.22 10.73 -36.26
CA ILE A 310 -4.80 11.53 -35.17
C ILE A 310 -4.95 10.66 -33.94
N LYS A 311 -4.16 10.97 -32.91
CA LYS A 311 -4.17 10.23 -31.65
C LYS A 311 -5.03 10.91 -30.60
N THR A 312 -5.87 10.13 -29.97
CA THR A 312 -6.67 10.55 -28.82
C THR A 312 -6.33 9.66 -27.63
N ARG A 313 -5.98 10.29 -26.52
CA ARG A 313 -5.59 9.58 -25.28
C ARG A 313 -6.72 9.52 -24.28
N TYR A 314 -6.82 8.38 -23.63
CA TYR A 314 -7.85 8.01 -22.67
C TYR A 314 -7.24 7.39 -21.43
N ALA A 315 -7.93 7.44 -20.31
CA ALA A 315 -7.48 6.76 -19.11
C ALA A 315 -7.63 5.24 -19.26
N LEU A 316 -6.72 4.49 -18.64
CA LEU A 316 -6.66 3.03 -18.77
C LEU A 316 -7.92 2.29 -18.28
N ASN A 317 -8.76 2.94 -17.46
CA ASN A 317 -10.01 2.38 -16.93
C ASN A 317 -11.24 2.73 -17.76
N GLU A 318 -11.09 3.50 -18.81
CA GLU A 318 -12.22 3.91 -19.64
C GLU A 318 -12.65 2.80 -20.60
N THR A 319 -13.93 2.85 -20.94
CA THR A 319 -14.48 2.01 -22.01
C THR A 319 -14.54 2.86 -23.27
N ILE A 320 -13.77 2.48 -24.26
CA ILE A 320 -13.61 3.24 -25.50
C ILE A 320 -14.66 2.76 -26.50
N ARG A 321 -15.33 3.68 -27.15
CA ARG A 321 -16.19 3.41 -28.29
C ARG A 321 -15.55 3.96 -29.54
N LEU A 322 -15.28 3.09 -30.50
CA LEU A 322 -14.79 3.40 -31.82
C LEU A 322 -15.99 3.59 -32.74
N PRO A 323 -16.25 4.78 -33.30
CA PRO A 323 -17.43 5.02 -34.11
C PRO A 323 -17.31 4.41 -35.49
N ALA A 324 -18.42 3.91 -36.00
CA ALA A 324 -18.60 3.60 -37.41
C ALA A 324 -18.86 4.90 -38.16
N ILE A 325 -17.97 5.26 -39.08
CA ILE A 325 -18.11 6.46 -39.89
C ILE A 325 -18.91 6.12 -41.14
N HIS A 326 -20.02 6.82 -41.36
CA HIS A 326 -20.90 6.56 -42.47
C HIS A 326 -20.15 6.60 -43.83
N ASN A 327 -20.37 5.56 -44.63
CA ASN A 327 -19.79 5.37 -45.96
C ASN A 327 -18.26 5.38 -45.99
N GLN A 328 -17.62 4.92 -44.91
CA GLN A 328 -16.16 4.77 -44.81
C GLN A 328 -15.76 3.40 -44.30
N ASP A 329 -14.60 2.95 -44.76
CA ASP A 329 -13.83 1.85 -44.18
C ASP A 329 -12.65 2.47 -43.42
N VAL A 330 -12.60 2.23 -42.12
CA VAL A 330 -11.59 2.84 -41.23
C VAL A 330 -10.93 1.78 -40.37
N ILE A 331 -9.64 1.95 -40.16
CA ILE A 331 -8.86 1.08 -39.26
C ILE A 331 -8.40 1.93 -38.07
N TYR A 332 -8.86 1.55 -36.91
CA TYR A 332 -8.41 2.10 -35.65
C TYR A 332 -7.22 1.29 -35.12
N CYS A 333 -6.13 1.95 -34.81
CA CYS A 333 -5.03 1.39 -34.02
C CYS A 333 -5.25 1.80 -32.57
N VAL A 334 -5.49 0.81 -31.70
CA VAL A 334 -5.69 1.05 -30.27
C VAL A 334 -4.51 0.44 -29.54
N SER A 335 -3.78 1.25 -28.78
CA SER A 335 -2.66 0.83 -27.98
C SER A 335 -2.87 1.20 -26.50
N ALA A 336 -2.58 0.28 -25.61
CA ALA A 336 -2.60 0.51 -24.18
C ALA A 336 -1.18 0.43 -23.63
N TYR A 337 -0.90 1.28 -22.66
CA TYR A 337 0.35 1.27 -21.91
C TYR A 337 0.07 1.42 -20.43
N ALA A 338 0.81 0.70 -19.62
CA ALA A 338 0.81 0.89 -18.18
C ALA A 338 2.21 0.68 -17.60
N LYS A 339 2.51 1.45 -16.56
CA LYS A 339 3.70 1.33 -15.74
C LYS A 339 3.29 1.36 -14.28
N ASP A 340 3.81 0.45 -13.48
CA ASP A 340 3.60 0.43 -12.04
C ASP A 340 4.70 1.21 -11.30
N LEU A 341 4.51 1.45 -10.00
CA LEU A 341 5.50 2.11 -9.16
C LEU A 341 6.80 1.31 -9.02
N TYR A 342 6.76 0.00 -9.26
CA TYR A 342 7.95 -0.86 -9.22
C TYR A 342 8.84 -0.72 -10.45
N GLY A 343 8.35 -0.06 -11.50
CA GLY A 343 9.05 0.17 -12.76
C GLY A 343 8.82 -0.92 -13.81
N HIS A 344 7.85 -1.83 -13.62
CA HIS A 344 7.43 -2.72 -14.70
C HIS A 344 6.56 -1.97 -15.70
N GLU A 345 6.77 -2.28 -16.96
CA GLU A 345 6.02 -1.70 -18.07
C GLU A 345 5.34 -2.80 -18.86
N VAL A 346 4.13 -2.54 -19.31
CA VAL A 346 3.36 -3.42 -20.17
C VAL A 346 2.61 -2.61 -21.21
N SER A 347 2.53 -3.17 -22.39
CA SER A 347 1.73 -2.59 -23.48
C SER A 347 0.99 -3.67 -24.23
N ASP A 348 -0.11 -3.29 -24.83
CA ASP A 348 -0.88 -4.10 -25.78
C ASP A 348 -1.36 -3.24 -26.94
N GLN A 349 -1.51 -3.84 -28.12
CA GLN A 349 -1.95 -3.13 -29.30
C GLN A 349 -2.88 -4.02 -30.14
N ILE A 350 -3.95 -3.42 -30.57
CA ILE A 350 -4.91 -4.07 -31.46
C ILE A 350 -5.28 -3.16 -32.63
N TYR A 351 -5.69 -3.78 -33.72
CA TYR A 351 -6.31 -3.12 -34.85
C TYR A 351 -7.77 -3.52 -34.93
N VAL A 352 -8.63 -2.52 -35.11
CA VAL A 352 -10.08 -2.70 -35.28
C VAL A 352 -10.49 -2.07 -36.59
N GLN A 353 -10.99 -2.88 -37.50
CA GLN A 353 -11.53 -2.38 -38.78
C GLN A 353 -13.03 -2.21 -38.63
N ILE A 354 -13.49 -1.03 -38.98
CA ILE A 354 -14.93 -0.72 -39.06
C ILE A 354 -15.23 -0.29 -40.47
N ASP A 355 -15.86 -1.20 -41.21
CA ASP A 355 -16.25 -0.97 -42.58
C ASP A 355 -17.75 -0.72 -42.65
N LYS A 356 -18.12 0.53 -42.89
CA LYS A 356 -19.49 1.00 -43.14
C LYS A 356 -19.68 1.49 -44.56
N LYS A 357 -18.77 1.15 -45.43
CA LYS A 357 -18.81 1.51 -46.85
C LYS A 357 -19.49 0.36 -47.62
N ALA A 358 -20.65 0.63 -48.19
CA ALA A 358 -21.27 -0.33 -49.06
C ALA A 358 -20.44 -0.50 -50.35
N PRO A 359 -20.35 -1.75 -50.85
CA PRO A 359 -19.69 -2.01 -52.14
C PRO A 359 -20.40 -1.25 -53.25
N SER A 360 -19.63 -0.65 -54.12
CA SER A 360 -20.21 0.10 -55.28
C SER A 360 -20.41 -0.82 -56.47
N SER A 361 -21.61 -0.78 -57.04
CA SER A 361 -21.95 -1.53 -58.23
C SER A 361 -22.11 -0.64 -59.44
N GLN A 362 -21.87 -1.20 -60.64
CA GLN A 362 -22.04 -0.50 -61.91
C GLN A 362 -22.66 -1.47 -62.91
N LEU A 363 -23.65 -0.96 -63.60
CA LEU A 363 -24.26 -1.66 -64.73
C LEU A 363 -23.62 -1.26 -66.03
N PHE A 364 -23.25 -2.26 -66.83
CA PHE A 364 -22.79 -2.10 -68.19
C PHE A 364 -23.82 -2.75 -69.11
N MET A 365 -24.06 -2.09 -70.24
CA MET A 365 -24.97 -2.57 -71.27
C MET A 365 -24.23 -2.55 -72.59
N ASN A 366 -24.14 -3.71 -73.26
CA ASN A 366 -23.35 -3.87 -74.51
C ASN A 366 -21.90 -3.36 -74.35
N ASN A 367 -21.28 -3.57 -73.22
CA ASN A 367 -19.92 -3.11 -72.80
C ASN A 367 -19.80 -1.59 -72.53
N GLU A 368 -20.86 -0.82 -72.59
CA GLU A 368 -20.84 0.59 -72.24
C GLU A 368 -21.41 0.80 -70.84
N ARG A 369 -20.74 1.67 -70.07
CA ARG A 369 -21.21 1.99 -68.74
C ARG A 369 -22.55 2.72 -68.82
N VAL A 370 -23.51 2.26 -68.09
CA VAL A 370 -24.79 2.93 -67.93
C VAL A 370 -24.62 4.16 -67.04
N VAL A 371 -24.75 5.36 -67.62
CA VAL A 371 -24.52 6.62 -66.87
C VAL A 371 -25.84 7.31 -66.59
N ASP A 372 -26.62 7.59 -67.65
CA ASP A 372 -27.94 8.18 -67.59
C ASP A 372 -28.67 7.89 -68.89
N ARG A 373 -29.98 7.60 -68.86
CA ARG A 373 -30.93 7.46 -69.96
C ARG A 373 -30.38 6.84 -71.24
N MET A 374 -30.49 5.52 -71.38
CA MET A 374 -30.21 4.81 -72.64
C MET A 374 -31.51 4.24 -73.21
N ASN A 375 -31.59 4.13 -74.52
CA ASN A 375 -32.75 3.61 -75.23
C ASN A 375 -32.56 2.16 -75.67
N LEU A 376 -33.54 1.25 -75.38
CA LEU A 376 -33.52 -0.14 -75.74
C LEU A 376 -34.24 -0.39 -77.05
N LYS A 377 -33.50 -0.77 -78.10
CA LYS A 377 -34.10 -1.18 -79.39
C LYS A 377 -34.14 -2.70 -79.58
N LYS A 378 -33.27 -3.40 -78.88
CA LYS A 378 -33.15 -4.87 -78.90
C LYS A 378 -32.63 -5.36 -77.56
N GLN A 379 -32.69 -6.63 -77.29
CA GLN A 379 -32.17 -7.23 -76.09
C GLN A 379 -30.67 -6.89 -75.93
N PRO A 380 -30.29 -6.20 -74.86
CA PRO A 380 -28.89 -5.88 -74.58
C PRO A 380 -28.20 -7.01 -73.85
N SER A 381 -26.88 -7.03 -73.93
CA SER A 381 -26.05 -7.77 -73.01
C SER A 381 -25.86 -6.96 -71.73
N LEU A 382 -26.20 -7.49 -70.58
CA LEU A 382 -26.03 -6.85 -69.30
C LEU A 382 -24.80 -7.43 -68.56
N GLU A 383 -23.91 -6.59 -68.08
CA GLU A 383 -22.78 -6.96 -67.21
C GLU A 383 -22.84 -6.08 -65.95
N TYR A 384 -22.69 -6.73 -64.82
CA TYR A 384 -22.64 -6.05 -63.53
C TYR A 384 -21.25 -6.13 -62.98
N LYS A 385 -20.66 -4.99 -62.59
CA LYS A 385 -19.34 -4.92 -61.93
C LYS A 385 -19.52 -4.29 -60.59
N TYR A 386 -18.79 -4.77 -59.64
CA TYR A 386 -18.71 -4.24 -58.28
C TYR A 386 -17.25 -4.20 -57.83
N ASP A 387 -16.94 -3.29 -56.90
CA ASP A 387 -15.58 -2.96 -56.48
C ASP A 387 -15.09 -3.81 -55.26
N ASP A 388 -15.95 -4.69 -54.73
CA ASP A 388 -15.61 -5.59 -53.62
C ASP A 388 -15.67 -7.06 -54.11
N ALA A 389 -14.54 -7.75 -53.98
CA ALA A 389 -14.41 -9.17 -54.41
C ALA A 389 -15.28 -10.11 -53.58
N ASN A 390 -15.70 -9.73 -52.39
CA ASN A 390 -16.54 -10.50 -51.48
C ASN A 390 -18.00 -10.03 -51.47
N ALA A 391 -18.33 -9.10 -52.34
CA ALA A 391 -19.70 -8.61 -52.42
C ALA A 391 -20.64 -9.65 -53.07
N TYR A 392 -21.86 -9.66 -52.57
CA TYR A 392 -22.97 -10.41 -53.14
C TYR A 392 -23.94 -9.45 -53.81
N MET A 393 -24.33 -9.76 -55.03
CA MET A 393 -25.30 -8.95 -55.78
C MET A 393 -26.58 -9.73 -56.08
N ARG A 394 -27.71 -9.08 -55.82
CA ARG A 394 -29.04 -9.52 -56.26
C ARG A 394 -29.54 -8.46 -57.25
N VAL A 395 -30.09 -8.90 -58.36
CA VAL A 395 -30.69 -8.06 -59.36
C VAL A 395 -32.16 -8.40 -59.49
N GLU A 396 -33.00 -7.39 -59.55
CA GLU A 396 -34.42 -7.48 -59.71
C GLU A 396 -34.86 -6.68 -60.95
N TYR A 397 -35.74 -7.25 -61.71
CA TYR A 397 -36.24 -6.63 -62.90
C TYR A 397 -37.75 -6.34 -62.76
N TYR A 398 -38.11 -5.12 -63.06
CA TYR A 398 -39.48 -4.64 -63.01
C TYR A 398 -39.91 -4.17 -64.40
N LEU A 399 -41.13 -4.51 -64.80
CA LEU A 399 -41.75 -4.01 -66.00
C LEU A 399 -42.94 -3.14 -65.62
N ASN A 400 -42.90 -1.87 -66.00
CA ASN A 400 -43.89 -0.88 -65.60
C ASN A 400 -44.15 -0.88 -64.08
N ASP A 401 -43.06 -0.83 -63.33
CA ASP A 401 -42.99 -0.90 -61.85
C ASP A 401 -43.56 -2.16 -61.20
N THR A 402 -43.86 -3.18 -62.00
CA THR A 402 -44.26 -4.50 -61.45
C THR A 402 -43.07 -5.44 -61.44
N PHE A 403 -42.76 -6.05 -60.27
CA PHE A 403 -41.73 -7.07 -60.20
C PHE A 403 -42.09 -8.25 -61.11
N MET A 404 -41.15 -8.60 -61.95
CA MET A 404 -41.38 -9.66 -62.94
C MET A 404 -40.60 -10.92 -62.63
N ASP A 405 -39.30 -10.81 -62.50
CA ASP A 405 -38.39 -11.97 -62.24
C ASP A 405 -37.00 -11.45 -61.81
N MET A 406 -36.12 -12.39 -61.43
CA MET A 406 -34.67 -12.15 -61.27
C MET A 406 -33.87 -12.55 -62.51
N ASP A 407 -34.58 -12.99 -63.62
CA ASP A 407 -34.00 -13.38 -64.88
C ASP A 407 -34.37 -12.36 -65.95
N PHE A 408 -33.36 -11.68 -66.43
CA PHE A 408 -33.50 -10.59 -67.40
C PHE A 408 -34.16 -11.05 -68.70
N GLU A 409 -33.79 -12.23 -69.20
CA GLU A 409 -34.29 -12.76 -70.47
C GLU A 409 -35.82 -12.97 -70.43
N LYS A 410 -36.30 -13.50 -69.32
CA LYS A 410 -37.75 -13.70 -69.14
C LYS A 410 -38.51 -12.40 -69.05
N VAL A 411 -37.92 -11.36 -68.50
CA VAL A 411 -38.56 -10.05 -68.42
C VAL A 411 -38.53 -9.37 -69.77
N PHE A 412 -37.39 -9.38 -70.45
CA PHE A 412 -37.24 -8.74 -71.75
C PHE A 412 -38.20 -9.34 -72.82
N ASN A 413 -38.34 -10.63 -72.81
CA ASN A 413 -39.24 -11.31 -73.74
C ASN A 413 -40.75 -10.97 -73.57
N ARG A 414 -41.10 -10.26 -72.48
CA ARG A 414 -42.49 -9.81 -72.21
C ARG A 414 -42.69 -8.32 -72.50
N MET A 415 -41.61 -7.60 -72.90
CA MET A 415 -41.68 -6.19 -73.15
C MET A 415 -42.40 -5.87 -74.48
N ILE A 416 -43.25 -4.88 -74.43
CA ILE A 416 -43.91 -4.30 -75.60
C ILE A 416 -43.42 -2.85 -75.77
N LYS A 417 -43.74 -2.25 -76.94
CA LYS A 417 -43.38 -0.87 -77.22
C LYS A 417 -43.86 0.06 -76.08
N ASP A 418 -42.98 1.01 -75.68
CA ASP A 418 -43.17 2.02 -74.63
C ASP A 418 -43.21 1.43 -73.19
N ASP A 419 -42.92 0.13 -72.99
CA ASP A 419 -42.72 -0.41 -71.66
C ASP A 419 -41.47 0.17 -70.98
N VAL A 420 -41.57 0.41 -69.68
CA VAL A 420 -40.46 0.86 -68.81
C VAL A 420 -39.85 -0.34 -68.10
N LEU A 421 -38.59 -0.66 -68.45
CA LEU A 421 -37.81 -1.61 -67.73
C LEU A 421 -37.06 -0.91 -66.60
N LYS A 422 -37.31 -1.32 -65.38
CA LYS A 422 -36.54 -0.90 -64.22
C LYS A 422 -35.67 -2.04 -63.73
N ILE A 423 -34.36 -1.81 -63.62
CA ILE A 423 -33.40 -2.76 -63.07
C ILE A 423 -32.97 -2.23 -61.70
N VAL A 424 -33.15 -3.05 -60.69
CA VAL A 424 -32.73 -2.73 -59.30
C VAL A 424 -31.64 -3.68 -58.90
N THR A 425 -30.49 -3.13 -58.56
CA THR A 425 -29.35 -3.88 -58.02
C THR A 425 -29.25 -3.68 -56.53
N TYR A 426 -29.07 -4.74 -55.79
CA TYR A 426 -28.74 -4.76 -54.36
C TYR A 426 -27.38 -5.40 -54.21
N THR A 427 -26.38 -4.60 -53.83
CA THR A 427 -25.00 -5.09 -53.62
C THR A 427 -24.66 -4.97 -52.16
N ASN A 428 -24.30 -6.05 -51.53
CA ASN A 428 -23.88 -6.03 -50.12
C ASN A 428 -22.59 -6.81 -49.93
N ASP A 429 -21.79 -6.34 -49.00
CA ASP A 429 -20.58 -7.03 -48.52
C ASP A 429 -20.92 -8.10 -47.47
N VAL A 430 -19.86 -8.72 -46.92
CA VAL A 430 -19.97 -9.74 -45.85
C VAL A 430 -20.47 -9.14 -44.52
N LEU A 431 -20.35 -7.83 -44.32
CA LEU A 431 -20.86 -7.10 -43.17
C LEU A 431 -22.28 -6.58 -43.34
N MET A 432 -22.90 -6.87 -44.48
CA MET A 432 -24.26 -6.47 -44.84
C MET A 432 -24.42 -4.95 -45.08
N ASN A 433 -23.32 -4.26 -45.44
CA ASN A 433 -23.44 -2.91 -45.98
C ASN A 433 -24.06 -3.00 -47.36
N LEU A 434 -25.15 -2.28 -47.55
CA LEU A 434 -26.01 -2.42 -48.74
C LEU A 434 -26.01 -1.19 -49.60
N GLU A 435 -25.66 -1.34 -50.88
CA GLU A 435 -25.96 -0.37 -51.93
C GLU A 435 -27.17 -0.83 -52.74
N LYS A 436 -28.10 0.08 -52.95
CA LYS A 436 -29.23 -0.13 -53.87
C LYS A 436 -29.11 0.88 -54.99
N LYS A 437 -29.13 0.39 -56.23
CA LYS A 437 -29.18 1.26 -57.43
C LYS A 437 -30.39 0.89 -58.29
N GLU A 438 -30.97 1.89 -58.89
CA GLU A 438 -32.10 1.73 -59.79
C GLU A 438 -31.75 2.33 -61.13
N TYR A 439 -32.04 1.59 -62.19
CA TYR A 439 -31.85 2.00 -63.58
C TYR A 439 -33.17 1.86 -64.31
N GLU A 440 -33.60 2.90 -65.03
CA GLU A 440 -34.85 2.86 -65.79
C GLU A 440 -34.55 3.02 -67.30
N PHE A 441 -35.20 2.16 -68.11
CA PHE A 441 -35.06 2.11 -69.54
C PHE A 441 -36.44 2.07 -70.17
N VAL A 442 -36.64 2.80 -71.27
CA VAL A 442 -37.87 2.72 -72.03
C VAL A 442 -37.62 1.89 -73.31
N PHE A 443 -38.42 0.84 -73.51
CA PHE A 443 -38.32 0.00 -74.70
C PHE A 443 -39.07 0.62 -75.86
N SER A 444 -38.31 1.04 -76.90
CA SER A 444 -38.88 1.64 -78.09
C SER A 444 -38.13 1.10 -79.31
N PRO A 445 -38.58 0.06 -79.92
CA PRO A 445 -37.91 -0.53 -81.10
C PRO A 445 -37.78 0.40 -82.29
N ASP A 446 -38.59 1.48 -82.36
CA ASP A 446 -38.61 2.43 -83.49
C ASP A 446 -37.98 3.80 -83.20
N LYS A 447 -37.49 4.03 -81.92
CA LYS A 447 -36.89 5.31 -81.54
C LYS A 447 -35.64 5.08 -80.69
N GLU A 448 -34.71 6.04 -80.63
CA GLU A 448 -33.64 6.04 -79.67
C GLU A 448 -34.19 6.16 -78.26
N ILE A 449 -33.78 5.28 -77.41
CA ILE A 449 -34.31 5.13 -76.04
C ILE A 449 -33.40 5.90 -75.09
N GLU A 450 -33.94 6.74 -74.21
CA GLU A 450 -33.22 7.39 -73.08
C GLU A 450 -33.28 6.50 -71.85
N MET A 451 -32.13 6.23 -71.24
CA MET A 451 -32.00 5.50 -70.01
C MET A 451 -31.93 6.45 -68.81
N VAL A 452 -32.69 6.21 -67.77
CA VAL A 452 -32.64 7.00 -66.55
C VAL A 452 -32.10 6.09 -65.43
N SER A 453 -30.88 6.38 -64.99
CA SER A 453 -30.39 5.81 -63.76
C SER A 453 -30.78 6.72 -62.60
N LYS A 454 -31.55 6.25 -61.66
CA LYS A 454 -31.76 6.91 -60.39
C LYS A 454 -31.10 6.11 -59.28
N SER A 455 -30.06 6.67 -58.67
CA SER A 455 -29.57 6.21 -57.38
C SER A 455 -30.19 7.08 -56.29
N GLU A 456 -31.26 6.65 -55.71
CA GLU A 456 -31.78 7.30 -54.50
C GLU A 456 -31.86 6.28 -53.39
N GLN A 457 -30.93 6.38 -52.41
CA GLN A 457 -31.18 5.97 -51.06
C GLN A 457 -31.90 7.12 -50.35
N VAL A 458 -33.18 7.06 -50.22
CA VAL A 458 -33.91 7.98 -49.35
C VAL A 458 -34.12 7.26 -48.03
N LEU A 459 -33.18 7.45 -47.10
CA LEU A 459 -33.38 7.15 -45.69
C LEU A 459 -34.14 8.31 -45.04
N GLU A 460 -35.45 8.31 -45.17
CA GLU A 460 -36.29 9.16 -44.34
C GLU A 460 -36.68 8.39 -43.07
N LYS A 461 -36.12 8.81 -41.93
CA LYS A 461 -36.60 8.45 -40.59
C LYS A 461 -36.93 7.00 -40.36
N ASP A 462 -35.93 6.12 -40.31
CA ASP A 462 -36.05 4.72 -39.86
C ASP A 462 -36.87 3.79 -40.80
N GLU A 463 -37.10 4.18 -42.05
CA GLU A 463 -37.89 3.39 -43.01
C GLU A 463 -37.24 3.39 -44.39
N VAL A 464 -37.06 2.21 -44.96
CA VAL A 464 -36.77 2.03 -46.40
C VAL A 464 -38.10 2.02 -47.13
N VAL A 465 -38.27 2.98 -48.01
CA VAL A 465 -39.51 3.10 -48.80
C VAL A 465 -39.28 2.49 -50.17
N GLU A 466 -39.94 1.39 -50.43
CA GLU A 466 -40.00 0.73 -51.74
C GLU A 466 -41.33 1.07 -52.41
N PHE A 467 -41.30 1.40 -53.68
CA PHE A 467 -42.49 1.67 -54.45
C PHE A 467 -42.74 0.53 -55.47
N GLU A 468 -43.87 -0.08 -55.37
CA GLU A 468 -44.37 -1.01 -56.38
C GLU A 468 -45.37 -0.26 -57.28
N ARG A 469 -45.05 -0.05 -58.56
CA ARG A 469 -45.92 0.59 -59.53
C ARG A 469 -46.23 -0.37 -60.63
N VAL A 470 -47.52 -0.49 -60.95
CA VAL A 470 -48.00 -1.35 -62.02
C VAL A 470 -48.52 -0.42 -63.14
N TRP A 471 -47.84 -0.47 -64.23
CA TRP A 471 -48.23 0.23 -65.42
C TRP A 471 -48.91 -0.74 -66.39
N VAL A 472 -49.91 -0.29 -67.13
CA VAL A 472 -50.59 -1.06 -68.15
C VAL A 472 -50.69 -0.21 -69.41
N VAL A 473 -50.62 -0.84 -70.58
CA VAL A 473 -50.91 -0.20 -71.84
C VAL A 473 -52.42 -0.32 -72.06
N ASN A 474 -53.10 0.83 -72.29
CA ASN A 474 -54.51 0.87 -72.58
C ASN A 474 -54.81 0.51 -74.07
N GLU A 475 -56.07 0.44 -74.43
CA GLU A 475 -56.51 0.13 -75.81
C GLU A 475 -56.05 1.15 -76.86
N ASP A 476 -55.71 2.37 -76.42
CA ASP A 476 -55.13 3.48 -77.22
C ASP A 476 -53.59 3.48 -77.30
N ASN A 477 -52.96 2.43 -76.83
CA ASN A 477 -51.49 2.28 -76.78
C ASN A 477 -50.76 3.28 -75.84
N GLU A 478 -51.52 3.82 -74.88
CA GLU A 478 -50.96 4.72 -73.86
C GLU A 478 -50.56 3.95 -72.60
N VAL A 479 -49.41 4.26 -72.05
CA VAL A 479 -48.94 3.67 -70.79
C VAL A 479 -49.62 4.38 -69.62
N VAL A 480 -50.49 3.66 -68.91
CA VAL A 480 -51.29 4.18 -67.80
C VAL A 480 -50.88 3.50 -66.49
N LEU A 481 -50.66 4.30 -65.45
CA LEU A 481 -50.35 3.78 -64.12
C LEU A 481 -51.59 3.12 -63.53
N LYS A 482 -51.60 1.76 -63.44
CA LYS A 482 -52.73 0.99 -62.91
C LYS A 482 -52.69 0.82 -61.39
N LYS A 483 -51.46 0.75 -60.82
CA LYS A 483 -51.27 0.59 -59.41
C LYS A 483 -49.95 1.25 -58.96
N ASN A 484 -50.02 1.94 -57.87
CA ASN A 484 -48.82 2.48 -57.19
C ASN A 484 -48.89 2.03 -55.71
N THR A 485 -48.02 1.10 -55.32
CA THR A 485 -47.99 0.57 -53.97
C THR A 485 -46.68 0.95 -53.32
N LYS A 486 -46.77 1.57 -52.17
CA LYS A 486 -45.62 1.96 -51.37
C LYS A 486 -45.37 0.87 -50.31
N HIS A 487 -44.26 0.19 -50.39
CA HIS A 487 -43.80 -0.74 -49.36
C HIS A 487 -42.84 -0.03 -48.42
N ILE A 488 -43.12 -0.06 -47.14
CA ILE A 488 -42.29 0.54 -46.11
C ILE A 488 -41.67 -0.60 -45.29
N GLN A 489 -40.37 -0.80 -45.45
CA GLN A 489 -39.61 -1.66 -44.53
C GLN A 489 -39.08 -0.83 -43.39
N LYS A 490 -39.44 -1.22 -42.16
CA LYS A 490 -38.88 -0.58 -40.96
C LYS A 490 -37.45 -1.03 -40.76
N VAL A 491 -36.52 -0.09 -40.81
CA VAL A 491 -35.15 -0.32 -40.39
C VAL A 491 -35.14 -0.66 -38.90
N SER A 492 -34.28 -1.57 -38.47
CA SER A 492 -34.18 -1.94 -37.07
C SER A 492 -33.87 -0.69 -36.25
N LYS A 493 -34.77 -0.33 -35.31
CA LYS A 493 -34.58 0.81 -34.45
C LYS A 493 -33.25 0.69 -33.69
N PRO A 494 -32.52 1.79 -33.47
CA PRO A 494 -31.28 1.78 -32.73
C PRO A 494 -31.39 0.97 -31.43
N LYS A 495 -30.42 0.12 -31.15
CA LYS A 495 -30.49 -0.79 -30.00
C LYS A 495 -30.01 -0.07 -28.76
N ILE A 496 -30.73 -0.27 -27.66
CA ILE A 496 -30.24 0.06 -26.32
C ILE A 496 -29.48 -1.17 -25.83
N HIS A 497 -28.17 -1.00 -25.64
CA HIS A 497 -27.30 -2.06 -25.15
C HIS A 497 -27.31 -2.08 -23.64
N TYR A 498 -27.39 -3.27 -23.08
CA TYR A 498 -27.59 -3.51 -21.67
C TYR A 498 -26.72 -4.68 -21.21
N THR A 499 -25.69 -4.37 -20.44
CA THR A 499 -24.75 -5.38 -19.94
C THR A 499 -24.78 -5.41 -18.43
N ARG A 500 -24.89 -6.60 -17.84
CA ARG A 500 -24.84 -6.80 -16.40
C ARG A 500 -23.62 -7.61 -16.00
N LYS A 501 -22.81 -7.08 -15.06
CA LYS A 501 -21.72 -7.80 -14.38
C LYS A 501 -21.92 -7.71 -12.87
N LYS A 502 -22.21 -8.86 -12.21
CA LYS A 502 -22.44 -8.91 -10.77
C LYS A 502 -23.50 -7.88 -10.32
N ASN A 503 -23.07 -6.86 -9.58
CA ASN A 503 -23.92 -5.81 -9.02
C ASN A 503 -23.87 -4.48 -9.79
N LYS A 504 -23.33 -4.48 -10.99
CA LYS A 504 -23.27 -3.31 -11.86
C LYS A 504 -24.02 -3.58 -13.17
N VAL A 505 -24.70 -2.57 -13.66
CA VAL A 505 -25.37 -2.55 -14.95
C VAL A 505 -24.81 -1.39 -15.75
N GLN A 506 -24.38 -1.67 -16.97
CA GLN A 506 -23.91 -0.69 -17.94
C GLN A 506 -24.93 -0.60 -19.06
N ILE A 507 -25.31 0.61 -19.42
CA ILE A 507 -26.29 0.93 -20.43
C ILE A 507 -25.66 1.94 -21.37
N TRP A 508 -25.70 1.66 -22.65
CA TRP A 508 -25.35 2.61 -23.67
C TRP A 508 -26.27 2.47 -24.88
N SER A 509 -26.36 3.47 -25.69
CA SER A 509 -27.24 3.49 -26.86
C SER A 509 -26.57 4.25 -28.00
N GLU A 510 -26.78 3.74 -29.19
CA GLU A 510 -26.44 4.43 -30.47
C GLU A 510 -27.24 5.73 -30.63
N ASP A 511 -28.39 5.80 -29.98
CA ASP A 511 -29.29 6.95 -30.01
C ASP A 511 -29.12 7.77 -28.72
N LYS A 512 -29.35 9.08 -28.78
CA LYS A 512 -29.26 9.97 -27.63
C LYS A 512 -30.20 9.51 -26.53
N ILE A 513 -29.66 9.24 -25.35
CA ILE A 513 -30.44 8.89 -24.16
C ILE A 513 -31.07 10.18 -23.59
N GLU A 514 -32.40 10.25 -23.60
CA GLU A 514 -33.12 11.38 -23.02
C GLU A 514 -33.09 11.35 -21.47
N TYR A 515 -33.27 10.16 -20.92
CA TYR A 515 -33.13 9.94 -19.48
C TYR A 515 -32.97 8.46 -19.13
N VAL A 516 -32.34 8.24 -17.98
CA VAL A 516 -32.33 6.95 -17.27
C VAL A 516 -32.89 7.15 -15.87
N LEU A 517 -33.89 6.38 -15.51
CA LEU A 517 -34.45 6.38 -14.15
C LEU A 517 -34.12 5.06 -13.46
N VAL A 518 -33.57 5.16 -12.26
CA VAL A 518 -33.30 4.01 -11.38
C VAL A 518 -34.21 4.11 -10.16
N ASN A 519 -35.15 3.18 -10.04
CA ASN A 519 -36.21 3.23 -9.03
C ASN A 519 -36.95 4.59 -9.00
N GLY A 520 -37.24 5.15 -10.18
CA GLY A 520 -37.92 6.42 -10.36
C GLY A 520 -37.08 7.67 -10.19
N LYS A 521 -35.79 7.55 -9.84
CA LYS A 521 -34.86 8.69 -9.73
C LYS A 521 -33.98 8.80 -10.97
N ARG A 522 -33.84 10.01 -11.49
CA ARG A 522 -33.00 10.29 -12.66
C ARG A 522 -31.53 10.10 -12.31
N VAL A 523 -30.79 9.42 -13.16
CA VAL A 523 -29.35 9.20 -13.06
C VAL A 523 -28.67 10.11 -14.07
N GLN A 524 -27.48 10.59 -13.75
CA GLN A 524 -26.65 11.38 -14.64
C GLN A 524 -26.20 10.49 -15.81
N ILE A 525 -26.31 11.02 -17.01
CA ILE A 525 -25.86 10.39 -18.25
C ILE A 525 -24.47 10.94 -18.52
N GLU A 526 -23.51 10.05 -18.60
CA GLU A 526 -22.14 10.39 -18.97
C GLU A 526 -21.95 10.19 -20.46
N LYS A 527 -20.93 10.77 -21.02
CA LYS A 527 -20.51 10.50 -22.37
C LYS A 527 -19.39 9.47 -22.32
N ASP A 528 -19.51 8.44 -23.17
CA ASP A 528 -18.36 7.59 -23.41
C ASP A 528 -17.30 8.34 -24.21
N VAL A 529 -16.20 7.70 -24.43
CA VAL A 529 -15.00 8.26 -25.08
C VAL A 529 -15.25 8.73 -26.51
N VAL A 530 -16.30 8.24 -27.12
CA VAL A 530 -16.69 8.55 -28.50
C VAL A 530 -17.87 9.52 -28.55
N GLY A 531 -18.34 9.97 -27.38
CA GLY A 531 -19.42 10.93 -27.25
C GLY A 531 -20.82 10.34 -27.19
N HIS A 532 -20.95 9.00 -27.06
CA HIS A 532 -22.25 8.37 -26.88
C HIS A 532 -22.69 8.42 -25.41
N ASP A 533 -23.99 8.44 -25.22
CA ASP A 533 -24.58 8.46 -23.89
C ASP A 533 -24.41 7.10 -23.21
N PHE A 534 -23.78 7.12 -22.04
CA PHE A 534 -23.44 5.96 -21.24
C PHE A 534 -23.85 6.14 -19.78
N VAL A 535 -24.31 5.09 -19.13
CA VAL A 535 -24.66 5.08 -17.69
C VAL A 535 -24.22 3.79 -17.03
N GLU A 536 -23.47 3.89 -15.95
CA GLU A 536 -23.15 2.76 -15.07
C GLU A 536 -23.98 2.85 -13.78
N ILE A 537 -24.73 1.80 -13.47
CA ILE A 537 -25.62 1.73 -12.31
C ILE A 537 -25.15 0.65 -11.36
N SER A 538 -24.87 1.01 -10.13
CA SER A 538 -24.58 0.05 -9.06
C SER A 538 -25.88 -0.42 -8.40
N LEU A 539 -26.17 -1.72 -8.46
CA LEU A 539 -27.36 -2.34 -7.87
C LEU A 539 -27.17 -2.47 -6.35
N LYS A 540 -27.77 -1.55 -5.59
CA LYS A 540 -27.70 -1.54 -4.11
C LYS A 540 -28.93 -2.19 -3.45
N LYS A 541 -30.05 -2.28 -4.14
CA LYS A 541 -31.33 -2.82 -3.62
C LYS A 541 -31.60 -4.21 -4.18
N LYS A 542 -32.31 -5.04 -3.43
CA LYS A 542 -32.68 -6.40 -3.82
C LYS A 542 -33.45 -6.45 -5.16
N LYS A 543 -34.33 -5.46 -5.37
CA LYS A 543 -35.03 -5.24 -6.64
C LYS A 543 -34.78 -3.82 -7.09
N THR A 544 -34.36 -3.64 -8.32
CA THR A 544 -34.07 -2.34 -8.92
C THR A 544 -34.80 -2.27 -10.26
N SER A 545 -35.64 -1.25 -10.44
CA SER A 545 -36.22 -0.93 -11.74
C SER A 545 -35.35 0.08 -12.48
N ILE A 546 -35.09 -0.17 -13.72
CA ILE A 546 -34.30 0.69 -14.59
C ILE A 546 -35.17 1.00 -15.81
N GLU A 547 -35.45 2.28 -16.01
CA GLU A 547 -36.15 2.77 -17.21
C GLU A 547 -35.19 3.62 -18.02
N VAL A 548 -35.04 3.30 -19.29
CA VAL A 548 -34.21 4.02 -20.25
C VAL A 548 -35.11 4.54 -21.37
N LYS A 549 -35.00 5.82 -21.63
CA LYS A 549 -35.70 6.46 -22.74
C LYS A 549 -34.68 7.09 -23.68
N THR A 550 -34.76 6.72 -24.93
CA THR A 550 -34.07 7.38 -26.04
C THR A 550 -35.09 8.07 -26.93
N LYS A 551 -34.63 8.80 -27.91
CA LYS A 551 -35.50 9.46 -28.90
C LYS A 551 -36.50 8.48 -29.55
N HIS A 552 -36.07 7.26 -29.81
CA HIS A 552 -36.85 6.28 -30.59
C HIS A 552 -37.35 5.07 -29.78
N ARG A 553 -36.87 4.90 -28.54
CA ARG A 553 -37.19 3.71 -27.75
C ARG A 553 -37.30 3.97 -26.27
N LYS A 554 -38.24 3.26 -25.61
CA LYS A 554 -38.37 3.21 -24.15
C LYS A 554 -38.26 1.75 -23.70
N VAL A 555 -37.37 1.49 -22.75
CA VAL A 555 -37.17 0.13 -22.19
C VAL A 555 -37.28 0.21 -20.68
N LEU A 556 -38.06 -0.69 -20.09
CA LEU A 556 -38.18 -0.89 -18.65
C LEU A 556 -37.65 -2.27 -18.31
N LYS A 557 -36.56 -2.32 -17.49
CA LYS A 557 -36.01 -3.57 -16.95
C LYS A 557 -36.11 -3.62 -15.44
N LYS A 558 -36.43 -4.80 -14.91
CA LYS A 558 -36.42 -5.09 -13.48
C LYS A 558 -35.24 -6.01 -13.18
N GLU A 559 -34.28 -5.53 -12.40
CA GLU A 559 -33.11 -6.29 -12.01
C GLU A 559 -33.26 -6.80 -10.57
N GLU A 560 -32.93 -8.05 -10.35
CA GLU A 560 -32.96 -8.67 -9.03
C GLU A 560 -31.57 -9.20 -8.68
N ILE A 561 -31.05 -8.80 -7.48
CA ILE A 561 -29.83 -9.38 -6.95
C ILE A 561 -30.19 -10.74 -6.35
N LYS A 562 -29.88 -11.81 -7.04
CA LYS A 562 -29.91 -13.16 -6.45
C LYS A 562 -28.80 -13.25 -5.40
N ARG A 563 -29.16 -13.22 -4.12
CA ARG A 563 -28.22 -13.65 -3.08
C ARG A 563 -27.99 -15.14 -3.29
N SER A 564 -26.76 -15.53 -3.60
CA SER A 564 -26.36 -16.91 -3.45
C SER A 564 -26.68 -17.31 -2.01
N ALA A 565 -27.52 -18.30 -1.82
CA ALA A 565 -27.74 -18.89 -0.52
C ALA A 565 -26.38 -19.38 -0.02
N VAL A 566 -25.82 -18.69 0.95
CA VAL A 566 -24.66 -19.17 1.66
C VAL A 566 -25.13 -20.44 2.36
N ARG A 567 -24.72 -21.59 1.84
CA ARG A 567 -24.89 -22.85 2.57
C ARG A 567 -24.11 -22.72 3.87
N ILE A 568 -24.83 -22.41 4.94
CA ILE A 568 -24.27 -22.40 6.29
C ILE A 568 -23.81 -23.84 6.54
N THR A 569 -22.53 -24.04 6.67
CA THR A 569 -21.97 -25.35 7.00
C THR A 569 -22.48 -25.78 8.38
N SER A 570 -22.56 -27.08 8.60
CA SER A 570 -23.01 -27.64 9.89
C SER A 570 -22.28 -27.04 11.09
N ILE A 571 -20.99 -26.70 10.94
CA ILE A 571 -20.16 -26.04 11.96
C ILE A 571 -20.65 -24.62 12.27
N GLN A 572 -21.09 -23.86 11.28
CA GLN A 572 -21.62 -22.50 11.48
C GLN A 572 -22.99 -22.54 12.18
N LYS A 573 -23.83 -23.54 11.89
CA LYS A 573 -25.09 -23.76 12.61
C LYS A 573 -24.84 -24.12 14.09
N ILE A 574 -23.86 -24.97 14.38
CA ILE A 574 -23.47 -25.33 15.75
C ILE A 574 -22.93 -24.10 16.49
N ARG A 575 -22.09 -23.27 15.86
CA ARG A 575 -21.61 -22.02 16.46
C ARG A 575 -22.71 -21.00 16.75
N MET A 576 -23.68 -20.86 15.86
CA MET A 576 -24.85 -19.99 16.10
C MET A 576 -25.73 -20.54 17.23
N TRP A 577 -25.93 -21.84 17.28
CA TRP A 577 -26.69 -22.51 18.34
C TRP A 577 -26.00 -22.39 19.71
N LEU A 578 -24.68 -22.61 19.77
CA LEU A 578 -23.89 -22.41 20.98
C LEU A 578 -23.91 -20.96 21.47
N LYS A 579 -23.84 -19.96 20.58
CA LYS A 579 -23.99 -18.55 20.95
C LYS A 579 -25.39 -18.21 21.51
N GLN A 580 -26.43 -18.91 21.07
CA GLN A 580 -27.78 -18.72 21.63
C GLN A 580 -27.96 -19.36 22.99
N ILE A 581 -27.32 -20.52 23.26
CA ILE A 581 -27.43 -21.23 24.56
C ILE A 581 -26.58 -20.53 25.62
N PHE A 582 -25.38 -20.09 25.31
CA PHE A 582 -24.43 -19.54 26.27
C PHE A 582 -24.47 -18.02 26.42
N LYS A 583 -25.32 -17.29 25.71
CA LYS A 583 -25.41 -15.82 25.76
C LYS A 583 -24.04 -15.11 25.83
N LEU A 584 -23.08 -15.65 25.13
CA LEU A 584 -21.72 -15.10 24.99
C LEU A 584 -21.61 -14.31 23.69
#